data_ec01d9be283b6eb315f552060ede3a81
#
_entry.id   ec01d9be283b6eb315f552060ede3a81
#
_cell.length_a   1.000
_cell.length_b   1.000
_cell.length_c   1.000
_cell.angle_alpha   90.00
_cell.angle_beta   90.00
_cell.angle_gamma   90.00
#
_symmetry.space_group_name_H-M   'P 1'
#
loop_
_entity.id
_entity.type
_entity.pdbx_description
1 polymer ?
#
loop_
_entity_poly.entity_id
_entity_poly.type
_entity_poly.pdbx_seq_one_letter_code
_entity_poly.pdbx_strand_id
1 'polypeptide(L)'
;MCTTLINMPIPKKKENEKQKDYMIRCVPQLMRYHDKSQAIAICYQNFKGEAVELESYNDYPESASNNAKKAIKYKEENGSSCGTRIGWTRAGQLARKENISRDTIARMASFKRHQQHKDVPYKDGCGGIMWDAWGGASGVNWAINKLKQIDKK
;
A
#
# COMPACT_ATOMS: atom_id res chain seq x y z
N MET A 1 -4.85 -5.48 -23.71
CA MET A 1 -4.18 -4.50 -22.83
C MET A 1 -2.78 -5.02 -22.52
N CYS A 2 -1.78 -4.31 -22.97
CA CYS A 2 -0.42 -4.62 -22.57
C CYS A 2 -0.24 -4.25 -21.12
N THR A 3 -0.17 -5.23 -20.24
CA THR A 3 0.44 -5.05 -18.94
C THR A 3 1.90 -4.75 -19.21
N THR A 4 2.26 -3.51 -19.28
CA THR A 4 3.66 -3.13 -19.19
C THR A 4 4.10 -3.57 -17.79
N LEU A 5 4.72 -4.72 -17.71
CA LEU A 5 5.63 -5.00 -16.63
C LEU A 5 6.61 -3.84 -16.68
N ILE A 6 6.40 -2.85 -15.81
CA ILE A 6 7.40 -1.83 -15.59
C ILE A 6 8.58 -2.61 -15.05
N ASN A 7 9.48 -2.96 -15.95
CA ASN A 7 10.75 -3.53 -15.59
C ASN A 7 11.49 -2.43 -14.84
N MET A 8 11.23 -2.36 -13.53
CA MET A 8 11.88 -1.38 -12.68
C MET A 8 13.36 -1.69 -12.67
N PRO A 9 14.20 -0.80 -13.21
CA PRO A 9 15.62 -1.05 -13.20
C PRO A 9 16.15 -0.96 -11.77
N ILE A 10 16.28 -2.11 -11.13
CA ILE A 10 17.01 -2.18 -9.86
C ILE A 10 18.48 -1.95 -10.21
N PRO A 11 19.13 -0.93 -9.60
CA PRO A 11 20.54 -0.67 -9.87
C PRO A 11 21.39 -1.89 -9.57
N LYS A 12 22.23 -2.28 -10.52
CA LYS A 12 23.16 -3.38 -10.31
C LYS A 12 24.28 -2.96 -9.36
N LYS A 13 24.70 -3.88 -8.50
CA LYS A 13 25.87 -3.72 -7.66
C LYS A 13 27.11 -3.53 -8.53
N LYS A 14 27.92 -2.53 -8.19
CA LYS A 14 29.22 -2.31 -8.82
C LYS A 14 30.27 -3.23 -8.20
N GLU A 15 31.31 -3.51 -8.96
CA GLU A 15 32.44 -4.29 -8.47
C GLU A 15 33.06 -3.60 -7.24
N ASN A 16 33.27 -4.37 -6.17
CA ASN A 16 33.80 -3.89 -4.89
C ASN A 16 33.00 -2.79 -4.18
N GLU A 17 31.71 -2.58 -4.57
CA GLU A 17 30.83 -1.61 -3.92
C GLU A 17 30.44 -2.09 -2.52
N LYS A 18 30.60 -1.21 -1.52
CA LYS A 18 30.17 -1.50 -0.14
C LYS A 18 28.63 -1.42 -0.05
N GLN A 19 28.07 -2.22 0.85
CA GLN A 19 26.60 -2.25 1.06
C GLN A 19 26.03 -0.85 1.33
N LYS A 20 26.69 -0.05 2.17
CA LYS A 20 26.24 1.31 2.48
C LYS A 20 26.09 2.17 1.24
N ASP A 21 27.10 2.15 0.37
CA ASP A 21 27.13 2.98 -0.85
C ASP A 21 26.07 2.52 -1.86
N TYR A 22 25.90 1.21 -2.00
CA TYR A 22 24.84 0.63 -2.82
C TYR A 22 23.45 1.04 -2.32
N MET A 23 23.20 0.97 -1.01
CA MET A 23 21.91 1.32 -0.43
C MET A 23 21.58 2.81 -0.64
N ILE A 24 22.56 3.70 -0.47
CA ILE A 24 22.39 5.15 -0.70
C ILE A 24 21.95 5.42 -2.15
N ARG A 25 22.42 4.64 -3.09
CA ARG A 25 22.12 4.79 -4.52
C ARG A 25 20.80 4.11 -4.91
N CYS A 26 20.53 2.92 -4.36
CA CYS A 26 19.40 2.07 -4.72
C CYS A 26 18.08 2.55 -4.08
N VAL A 27 18.08 2.80 -2.78
CA VAL A 27 16.83 3.09 -2.02
C VAL A 27 16.07 4.28 -2.58
N PRO A 28 16.69 5.45 -2.86
CA PRO A 28 15.94 6.59 -3.39
C PRO A 28 15.29 6.32 -4.75
N GLN A 29 15.91 5.51 -5.59
CA GLN A 29 15.34 5.14 -6.89
C GLN A 29 14.07 4.28 -6.72
N LEU A 30 14.10 3.32 -5.81
CA LEU A 30 12.96 2.44 -5.56
C LEU A 30 11.85 3.12 -4.75
N MET A 31 12.15 4.16 -3.98
CA MET A 31 11.13 4.94 -3.28
C MET A 31 10.15 5.66 -4.20
N ARG A 32 10.44 5.75 -5.48
CA ARG A 32 9.48 6.25 -6.49
C ARG A 32 8.31 5.30 -6.70
N TYR A 33 8.51 4.01 -6.44
CA TYR A 33 7.56 2.94 -6.75
C TYR A 33 7.11 2.16 -5.52
N HIS A 34 7.89 2.20 -4.45
CA HIS A 34 7.68 1.42 -3.23
C HIS A 34 7.77 2.28 -1.98
N ASP A 35 7.19 1.80 -0.88
CA ASP A 35 7.42 2.40 0.42
C ASP A 35 8.90 2.29 0.81
N LYS A 36 9.35 3.16 1.72
CA LYS A 36 10.74 3.17 2.18
C LYS A 36 11.20 1.80 2.70
N SER A 37 10.38 1.14 3.52
CA SER A 37 10.73 -0.19 4.05
C SER A 37 10.84 -1.26 2.97
N GLN A 38 9.97 -1.23 1.98
CA GLN A 38 10.04 -2.13 0.82
C GLN A 38 11.28 -1.84 -0.04
N ALA A 39 11.55 -0.56 -0.30
CA ALA A 39 12.73 -0.16 -1.06
C ALA A 39 14.02 -0.63 -0.40
N ILE A 40 14.13 -0.48 0.92
CA ILE A 40 15.27 -0.95 1.71
C ILE A 40 15.41 -2.49 1.59
N ALA A 41 14.31 -3.22 1.76
CA ALA A 41 14.32 -4.69 1.68
C ALA A 41 14.76 -5.18 0.30
N ILE A 42 14.22 -4.60 -0.77
CA ILE A 42 14.56 -4.96 -2.15
C ILE A 42 16.04 -4.69 -2.42
N CYS A 43 16.53 -3.52 -2.06
CA CYS A 43 17.93 -3.15 -2.28
C CYS A 43 18.88 -4.04 -1.47
N TYR A 44 18.55 -4.33 -0.23
CA TYR A 44 19.36 -5.20 0.62
C TYR A 44 19.49 -6.61 0.05
N GLN A 45 18.38 -7.20 -0.37
CA GLN A 45 18.36 -8.53 -0.96
C GLN A 45 19.11 -8.57 -2.31
N ASN A 46 18.90 -7.55 -3.13
CA ASN A 46 19.60 -7.45 -4.42
C ASN A 46 21.12 -7.29 -4.24
N PHE A 47 21.55 -6.59 -3.20
CA PHE A 47 22.96 -6.50 -2.85
C PHE A 47 23.55 -7.86 -2.50
N LYS A 48 22.80 -8.70 -1.78
CA LYS A 48 23.21 -10.07 -1.45
C LYS A 48 23.12 -11.04 -2.63
N GLY A 49 22.52 -10.65 -3.75
CA GLY A 49 22.32 -11.54 -4.91
C GLY A 49 21.14 -12.51 -4.74
N GLU A 50 20.29 -12.31 -3.73
CA GLU A 50 19.09 -13.11 -3.51
C GLU A 50 17.92 -12.56 -4.31
N ALA A 51 17.10 -13.42 -4.92
CA ALA A 51 15.86 -13.02 -5.55
C ALA A 51 14.86 -12.63 -4.48
N VAL A 52 14.27 -11.42 -4.62
CA VAL A 52 13.20 -10.97 -3.71
C VAL A 52 11.86 -11.31 -4.33
N GLU A 53 11.18 -12.32 -3.78
CA GLU A 53 9.74 -12.43 -3.94
C GLU A 53 9.08 -11.58 -2.86
N LEU A 54 8.57 -10.41 -3.26
CA LEU A 54 7.70 -9.63 -2.41
C LEU A 54 6.33 -10.27 -2.45
N GLU A 55 5.96 -10.95 -1.37
CA GLU A 55 4.60 -11.46 -1.22
C GLU A 55 3.61 -10.30 -1.29
N SER A 56 2.64 -10.43 -2.17
CA SER A 56 1.56 -9.47 -2.34
C SER A 56 0.23 -10.20 -2.45
N TYR A 57 -0.84 -9.52 -2.11
CA TYR A 57 -2.15 -10.13 -1.95
C TYR A 57 -3.23 -9.24 -2.55
N ASN A 58 -4.22 -9.84 -3.20
CA ASN A 58 -5.39 -9.14 -3.72
C ASN A 58 -6.71 -9.87 -3.42
N ASP A 59 -6.69 -10.79 -2.47
CA ASP A 59 -7.86 -11.60 -2.09
C ASP A 59 -8.78 -10.90 -1.09
N TYR A 60 -8.70 -9.58 -0.99
CA TYR A 60 -9.64 -8.81 -0.19
C TYR A 60 -11.02 -8.78 -0.85
N PRO A 61 -12.10 -8.63 -0.05
CA PRO A 61 -13.45 -8.70 -0.61
C PRO A 61 -13.76 -7.55 -1.55
N GLU A 62 -14.65 -7.78 -2.50
CA GLU A 62 -15.12 -6.78 -3.47
C GLU A 62 -15.71 -5.55 -2.78
N SER A 63 -16.35 -5.73 -1.64
CA SER A 63 -16.87 -4.62 -0.81
C SER A 63 -15.77 -3.66 -0.36
N ALA A 64 -14.57 -4.16 -0.09
CA ALA A 64 -13.43 -3.29 0.24
C ALA A 64 -13.05 -2.40 -0.96
N SER A 65 -13.01 -2.96 -2.16
CA SER A 65 -12.76 -2.21 -3.39
C SER A 65 -13.86 -1.17 -3.66
N ASN A 66 -15.11 -1.54 -3.45
CA ASN A 66 -16.26 -0.66 -3.65
C ASN A 66 -16.26 0.50 -2.64
N ASN A 67 -15.89 0.26 -1.40
CA ASN A 67 -15.73 1.31 -0.39
C ASN A 67 -14.66 2.32 -0.80
N ALA A 68 -13.51 1.84 -1.27
CA ALA A 68 -12.44 2.70 -1.75
C ALA A 68 -12.88 3.52 -2.99
N LYS A 69 -13.58 2.89 -3.93
CA LYS A 69 -14.14 3.58 -5.11
C LYS A 69 -15.10 4.69 -4.70
N LYS A 70 -15.96 4.45 -3.74
CA LYS A 70 -16.93 5.43 -3.22
C LYS A 70 -16.22 6.66 -2.65
N ALA A 71 -15.18 6.45 -1.84
CA ALA A 71 -14.40 7.54 -1.26
C ALA A 71 -13.67 8.36 -2.34
N ILE A 72 -13.05 7.71 -3.31
CA ILE A 72 -12.33 8.35 -4.42
C ILE A 72 -13.31 9.16 -5.27
N LYS A 73 -14.47 8.59 -5.62
CA LYS A 73 -15.50 9.26 -6.39
C LYS A 73 -15.95 10.56 -5.70
N TYR A 74 -16.23 10.50 -4.41
CA TYR A 74 -16.61 11.69 -3.65
C TYR A 74 -15.51 12.76 -3.70
N LYS A 75 -14.27 12.37 -3.53
CA LYS A 75 -13.13 13.30 -3.60
C LYS A 75 -13.02 13.96 -4.98
N GLU A 76 -13.20 13.20 -6.05
CA GLU A 76 -13.15 13.71 -7.43
C GLU A 76 -14.29 14.68 -7.73
N GLU A 77 -15.49 14.39 -7.23
CA GLU A 77 -16.69 15.21 -7.48
C GLU A 77 -16.77 16.46 -6.60
N ASN A 78 -16.34 16.37 -5.35
CA ASN A 78 -16.53 17.42 -4.34
C ASN A 78 -15.22 18.04 -3.82
N GLY A 79 -14.08 17.41 -4.12
CA GLY A 79 -12.82 17.73 -3.47
C GLY A 79 -12.77 17.22 -2.04
N SER A 80 -11.57 17.07 -1.49
CA SER A 80 -11.38 16.72 -0.08
C SER A 80 -9.96 17.10 0.35
N SER A 81 -9.87 17.72 1.51
CA SER A 81 -8.59 17.98 2.19
C SER A 81 -8.20 16.84 3.14
N CYS A 82 -9.06 15.81 3.25
CA CYS A 82 -8.83 14.68 4.13
C CYS A 82 -7.72 13.78 3.64
N GLY A 83 -7.00 13.18 4.58
CA GLY A 83 -6.02 12.15 4.30
C GLY A 83 -4.69 12.67 3.75
N THR A 84 -3.82 11.74 3.45
CA THR A 84 -2.50 11.98 2.90
C THR A 84 -2.43 11.47 1.47
N ARG A 85 -1.43 11.93 0.71
CA ARG A 85 -1.14 11.42 -0.62
C ARG A 85 -0.98 9.89 -0.63
N ILE A 86 -0.30 9.35 0.38
CA ILE A 86 -0.08 7.91 0.53
C ILE A 86 -1.43 7.19 0.73
N GLY A 87 -2.28 7.71 1.60
CA GLY A 87 -3.61 7.14 1.84
C GLY A 87 -4.45 7.05 0.57
N TRP A 88 -4.46 8.10 -0.23
CA TRP A 88 -5.20 8.11 -1.50
C TRP A 88 -4.58 7.20 -2.56
N THR A 89 -3.26 7.06 -2.59
CA THR A 89 -2.58 6.08 -3.44
C THR A 89 -3.02 4.65 -3.09
N ARG A 90 -3.10 4.34 -1.80
CA ARG A 90 -3.55 3.02 -1.33
C ARG A 90 -5.03 2.78 -1.63
N ALA A 91 -5.87 3.81 -1.47
CA ALA A 91 -7.27 3.73 -1.87
C ALA A 91 -7.42 3.39 -3.35
N GLY A 92 -6.62 4.00 -4.22
CA GLY A 92 -6.57 3.70 -5.66
C GLY A 92 -6.20 2.24 -5.93
N GLN A 93 -5.23 1.70 -5.21
CA GLN A 93 -4.84 0.29 -5.33
C GLN A 93 -5.99 -0.65 -4.95
N LEU A 94 -6.68 -0.39 -3.85
CA LEU A 94 -7.84 -1.17 -3.43
C LEU A 94 -8.97 -1.09 -4.45
N ALA A 95 -9.25 0.11 -4.95
CA ALA A 95 -10.31 0.34 -5.94
C ALA A 95 -10.08 -0.44 -7.23
N ARG A 96 -8.84 -0.58 -7.66
CA ARG A 96 -8.45 -1.33 -8.87
C ARG A 96 -8.18 -2.81 -8.61
N LYS A 97 -8.39 -3.29 -7.39
CA LYS A 97 -8.14 -4.70 -7.01
C LYS A 97 -6.68 -5.12 -7.25
N GLU A 98 -5.75 -4.19 -7.05
CA GLU A 98 -4.33 -4.46 -7.21
C GLU A 98 -3.77 -5.31 -6.06
N ASN A 99 -2.66 -5.97 -6.32
CA ASN A 99 -1.90 -6.63 -5.27
C ASN A 99 -1.33 -5.60 -4.30
N ILE A 100 -1.48 -5.87 -3.00
CA ILE A 100 -0.98 -5.01 -1.93
C ILE A 100 0.00 -5.78 -1.06
N SER A 101 0.99 -5.06 -0.55
CA SER A 101 2.05 -5.63 0.27
C SER A 101 1.60 -5.85 1.72
N ARG A 102 2.37 -6.67 2.45
CA ARG A 102 2.18 -6.84 3.89
C ARG A 102 2.15 -5.48 4.64
N ASP A 103 3.02 -4.54 4.29
CA ASP A 103 3.04 -3.22 4.91
C ASP A 103 1.73 -2.46 4.72
N THR A 104 1.17 -2.52 3.53
CA THR A 104 -0.15 -1.91 3.24
C THR A 104 -1.24 -2.60 4.06
N ILE A 105 -1.22 -3.93 4.13
CA ILE A 105 -2.17 -4.71 4.95
C ILE A 105 -2.05 -4.33 6.43
N ALA A 106 -0.84 -4.18 6.95
CA ALA A 106 -0.61 -3.77 8.33
C ALA A 106 -1.18 -2.36 8.61
N ARG A 107 -1.03 -1.44 7.67
CA ARG A 107 -1.63 -0.10 7.76
C ARG A 107 -3.15 -0.16 7.75
N MET A 108 -3.75 -0.97 6.88
CA MET A 108 -5.21 -1.20 6.86
C MET A 108 -5.69 -1.77 8.20
N ALA A 109 -5.01 -2.78 8.73
CA ALA A 109 -5.35 -3.37 10.02
C ALA A 109 -5.28 -2.35 11.16
N SER A 110 -4.26 -1.50 11.17
CA SER A 110 -4.11 -0.45 12.19
C SER A 110 -5.21 0.61 12.12
N PHE A 111 -5.89 0.73 10.98
CA PHE A 111 -7.00 1.67 10.82
C PHE A 111 -8.23 1.31 11.66
N LYS A 112 -8.27 0.10 12.21
CA LYS A 112 -9.31 -0.32 13.18
C LYS A 112 -9.52 0.69 14.32
N ARG A 113 -8.47 1.35 14.75
CA ARG A 113 -8.54 2.40 15.80
C ARG A 113 -9.42 3.59 15.43
N HIS A 114 -9.70 3.80 14.13
CA HIS A 114 -10.55 4.87 13.62
C HIS A 114 -12.01 4.44 13.40
N GLN A 115 -12.37 3.21 13.75
CA GLN A 115 -13.72 2.68 13.56
C GLN A 115 -14.79 3.55 14.21
N GLN A 116 -14.51 4.17 15.33
CA GLN A 116 -15.42 5.07 16.04
C GLN A 116 -15.86 6.28 15.20
N HIS A 117 -15.10 6.62 14.16
CA HIS A 117 -15.39 7.76 13.28
C HIS A 117 -15.98 7.34 11.92
N LYS A 118 -16.26 6.06 11.73
CA LYS A 118 -16.68 5.49 10.43
C LYS A 118 -18.01 6.06 9.89
N ASP A 119 -18.88 6.50 10.76
CA ASP A 119 -20.22 6.98 10.42
C ASP A 119 -20.30 8.51 10.24
N VAL A 120 -19.16 9.20 10.33
CA VAL A 120 -19.12 10.64 10.06
C VAL A 120 -19.42 10.87 8.57
N PRO A 121 -20.46 11.66 8.23
CA PRO A 121 -20.75 11.97 6.83
C PRO A 121 -19.56 12.63 6.16
N TYR A 122 -19.32 12.33 4.89
CA TYR A 122 -18.15 12.82 4.13
C TYR A 122 -18.06 14.35 4.10
N LYS A 123 -19.21 15.03 4.11
CA LYS A 123 -19.28 16.50 4.12
C LYS A 123 -18.94 17.11 5.49
N ASP A 124 -19.01 16.33 6.57
CA ASP A 124 -18.92 16.83 7.95
C ASP A 124 -17.56 16.55 8.59
N GLY A 125 -16.74 15.74 7.96
CA GLY A 125 -15.42 15.42 8.50
C GLY A 125 -14.70 14.32 7.73
N CYS A 126 -13.53 13.94 8.22
CA CYS A 126 -12.65 13.00 7.54
C CYS A 126 -12.87 11.53 7.94
N GLY A 127 -13.57 11.26 9.03
CA GLY A 127 -13.66 9.89 9.57
C GLY A 127 -14.25 8.88 8.60
N GLY A 128 -15.44 9.16 8.07
CA GLY A 128 -16.13 8.25 7.16
C GLY A 128 -15.44 8.07 5.83
N ILE A 129 -15.01 9.16 5.21
CA ILE A 129 -14.34 9.09 3.90
C ILE A 129 -12.99 8.34 3.99
N MET A 130 -12.22 8.57 5.04
CA MET A 130 -10.95 7.87 5.22
C MET A 130 -11.16 6.41 5.60
N TRP A 131 -12.19 6.11 6.38
CA TRP A 131 -12.56 4.72 6.68
C TRP A 131 -12.84 3.94 5.40
N ASP A 132 -13.65 4.50 4.51
CA ASP A 132 -13.99 3.87 3.24
C ASP A 132 -12.80 3.83 2.27
N ALA A 133 -11.96 4.85 2.26
CA ALA A 133 -10.74 4.89 1.46
C ALA A 133 -9.79 3.73 1.78
N TRP A 134 -9.74 3.30 3.03
CA TRP A 134 -8.97 2.14 3.48
C TRP A 134 -9.73 0.81 3.41
N GLY A 135 -10.84 0.78 2.67
CA GLY A 135 -11.62 -0.42 2.40
C GLY A 135 -12.85 -0.62 3.26
N GLY A 136 -13.15 0.28 4.18
CA GLY A 136 -14.28 0.16 5.10
C GLY A 136 -14.14 -1.00 6.07
N ALA A 137 -15.24 -1.38 6.73
CA ALA A 137 -15.23 -2.47 7.70
C ALA A 137 -14.74 -3.79 7.09
N SER A 138 -15.19 -4.13 5.88
CA SER A 138 -14.79 -5.37 5.21
C SER A 138 -13.30 -5.40 4.88
N GLY A 139 -12.74 -4.27 4.43
CA GLY A 139 -11.31 -4.16 4.13
C GLY A 139 -10.44 -4.24 5.38
N VAL A 140 -10.81 -3.49 6.42
CA VAL A 140 -10.07 -3.47 7.68
C VAL A 140 -10.09 -4.82 8.38
N ASN A 141 -11.26 -5.48 8.43
CA ASN A 141 -11.38 -6.81 9.05
C ASN A 141 -10.62 -7.88 8.25
N TRP A 142 -10.69 -7.83 6.93
CA TRP A 142 -9.87 -8.70 6.08
C TRP A 142 -8.38 -8.51 6.38
N ALA A 143 -7.92 -7.26 6.47
CA ALA A 143 -6.52 -6.94 6.73
C ALA A 143 -6.04 -7.49 8.08
N ILE A 144 -6.85 -7.37 9.12
CA ILE A 144 -6.55 -7.93 10.45
C ILE A 144 -6.36 -9.44 10.36
N ASN A 145 -7.29 -10.13 9.72
CA ASN A 145 -7.24 -11.59 9.58
C ASN A 145 -6.08 -12.03 8.68
N LYS A 146 -5.86 -11.32 7.57
CA LYS A 146 -4.78 -11.62 6.63
C LYS A 146 -3.42 -11.45 7.29
N LEU A 147 -3.23 -10.38 8.05
CA LEU A 147 -1.98 -10.13 8.76
C LEU A 147 -1.66 -11.25 9.75
N LYS A 148 -2.65 -11.75 10.46
CA LYS A 148 -2.51 -12.92 11.35
C LYS A 148 -2.08 -14.18 10.58
N GLN A 149 -2.65 -14.41 9.41
CA GLN A 149 -2.29 -15.55 8.56
C GLN A 149 -0.85 -15.44 8.05
N ILE A 150 -0.45 -14.26 7.60
CA ILE A 150 0.90 -14.00 7.09
C ILE A 150 1.93 -14.20 8.20
N ASP A 151 1.67 -13.68 9.39
CA ASP A 151 2.62 -13.69 10.51
C ASP A 151 2.72 -15.05 11.20
N LYS A 152 1.84 -16.00 10.89
CA LYS A 152 1.91 -17.40 11.38
C LYS A 152 2.85 -18.30 10.58
N LYS A 153 3.30 -17.86 9.42
CA LYS A 153 4.20 -18.63 8.56
C LYS A 153 5.65 -18.59 9.07
#